data_fba6aea997d6db8498f05a1b1d5cd433
#
_entry.id   fba6aea997d6db8498f05a1b1d5cd433
#
_cell.length_a   1.000
_cell.length_b   1.000
_cell.length_c   1.000
_cell.angle_alpha   90.00
_cell.angle_beta   90.00
_cell.angle_gamma   90.00
#
_symmetry.space_group_name_H-M   'P 1'
#
loop_
_entity.id
_entity.type
_entity.pdbx_description
1 polymer ?
#
loop_
_entity_poly.entity_id
_entity_poly.type
_entity_poly.pdbx_seq_one_letter_code
_entity_poly.pdbx_strand_id
1 'polypeptide(L)'
;GDTAQLPPVGQIESPALSKKTLEGYGLEVWDMELTEIARQAAQSAILRNATSLRNLIQFSPLPMPALSLESGDDIENLSGEMLLETLSDCYGRDGIEESIVVTRSNKRATLFNLGVRNQILYREDELATGDMLLVSKNNYFWSEGYKELDFIANGDVMRVVRSRGEVESLYGLRFANVTVEFPDHGNVEIDVKIILDALTTDTPALTRQQNERLFSEVFEEQSGSKAERFKAMKKHPYFNALQVKYA
;
A
#
# COMPACT_ATOMS: atom_id res chain seq x y z
N GLY A 1 -3.51 18.18 -8.94
CA GLY A 1 -2.46 17.74 -8.02
C GLY A 1 -2.11 18.78 -6.97
N ASP A 2 -1.22 18.44 -6.05
CA ASP A 2 -0.79 19.30 -4.94
C ASP A 2 0.74 19.44 -4.97
N THR A 3 1.22 20.67 -5.16
CA THR A 3 2.66 20.99 -5.24
C THR A 3 3.40 20.84 -3.91
N ALA A 4 2.70 20.75 -2.78
CA ALA A 4 3.28 20.53 -1.45
C ALA A 4 3.42 19.03 -1.11
N GLN A 5 2.86 18.12 -1.93
CA GLN A 5 3.04 16.68 -1.78
C GLN A 5 4.33 16.20 -2.45
N LEU A 6 4.78 15.00 -2.04
CA LEU A 6 5.97 14.39 -2.62
C LEU A 6 5.80 14.17 -4.14
N PRO A 7 6.80 14.53 -4.93
CA PRO A 7 6.78 14.26 -6.37
C PRO A 7 6.95 12.75 -6.65
N PRO A 8 6.73 12.32 -7.91
CA PRO A 8 7.05 10.95 -8.31
C PRO A 8 8.50 10.58 -8.01
N VAL A 9 8.73 9.29 -7.70
CA VAL A 9 10.06 8.78 -7.35
C VAL A 9 11.09 9.12 -8.43
N GLY A 10 12.20 9.74 -8.00
CA GLY A 10 13.29 10.16 -8.90
C GLY A 10 13.06 11.49 -9.62
N GLN A 11 12.01 12.23 -9.31
CA GLN A 11 11.73 13.55 -9.85
C GLN A 11 11.75 14.63 -8.76
N ILE A 12 12.11 15.85 -9.14
CA ILE A 12 12.07 17.02 -8.24
C ILE A 12 10.66 17.61 -8.19
N GLU A 13 9.97 17.57 -9.33
CA GLU A 13 8.59 18.06 -9.48
C GLU A 13 7.79 17.06 -10.33
N SER A 14 6.47 17.04 -10.15
CA SER A 14 5.60 16.24 -11.01
C SER A 14 5.42 16.92 -12.37
N PRO A 15 5.78 16.28 -13.49
CA PRO A 15 5.55 16.83 -14.83
C PRO A 15 4.08 17.17 -15.11
N ALA A 16 3.16 16.44 -14.47
CA ALA A 16 1.71 16.66 -14.59
C ALA A 16 1.23 17.97 -13.92
N LEU A 17 2.05 18.61 -13.10
CA LEU A 17 1.77 19.92 -12.49
C LEU A 17 2.47 21.08 -13.20
N SER A 18 3.27 20.80 -14.22
CA SER A 18 3.97 21.81 -15.00
C SER A 18 3.20 22.15 -16.28
N LYS A 19 2.56 23.32 -16.31
CA LYS A 19 1.86 23.84 -17.49
C LYS A 19 2.75 23.80 -18.73
N LYS A 20 3.99 24.26 -18.60
CA LYS A 20 4.98 24.26 -19.71
C LYS A 20 5.26 22.86 -20.26
N THR A 21 5.33 21.86 -19.37
CA THR A 21 5.56 20.47 -19.78
C THR A 21 4.36 19.91 -20.53
N LEU A 22 3.16 20.16 -20.03
CA LEU A 22 1.91 19.71 -20.65
C LEU A 22 1.67 20.37 -22.02
N GLU A 23 1.91 21.68 -22.13
CA GLU A 23 1.85 22.42 -23.41
C GLU A 23 2.88 21.87 -24.42
N GLY A 24 4.08 21.43 -23.93
CA GLY A 24 5.09 20.77 -24.76
C GLY A 24 4.63 19.44 -25.37
N TYR A 25 3.64 18.78 -24.77
CA TYR A 25 2.95 17.60 -25.33
C TYR A 25 1.77 17.96 -26.25
N GLY A 26 1.57 19.23 -26.56
CA GLY A 26 0.47 19.70 -27.41
C GLY A 26 -0.88 19.75 -26.72
N LEU A 27 -0.91 19.76 -25.40
CA LEU A 27 -2.15 19.86 -24.62
C LEU A 27 -2.50 21.34 -24.38
N GLU A 28 -3.78 21.68 -24.45
CA GLU A 28 -4.30 22.94 -23.99
C GLU A 28 -4.49 22.87 -22.46
N VAL A 29 -3.86 23.77 -21.71
CA VAL A 29 -3.82 23.69 -20.24
C VAL A 29 -4.49 24.90 -19.60
N TRP A 30 -5.55 24.61 -18.87
CA TRP A 30 -6.21 25.56 -17.98
C TRP A 30 -5.74 25.33 -16.55
N ASP A 31 -5.22 26.38 -15.92
CA ASP A 31 -4.70 26.31 -14.56
C ASP A 31 -5.70 26.94 -13.59
N MET A 32 -6.04 26.19 -12.55
CA MET A 32 -6.93 26.63 -11.49
C MET A 32 -6.42 26.13 -10.14
N GLU A 33 -6.30 27.01 -9.18
CA GLU A 33 -5.87 26.70 -7.82
C GLU A 33 -7.07 26.71 -6.86
N LEU A 34 -7.24 25.60 -6.11
CA LEU A 34 -8.21 25.49 -5.02
C LEU A 34 -7.52 25.93 -3.72
N THR A 35 -8.01 27.00 -3.10
CA THR A 35 -7.41 27.64 -1.93
C THR A 35 -8.12 27.32 -0.63
N GLU A 36 -9.38 26.86 -0.68
CA GLU A 36 -10.14 26.54 0.52
C GLU A 36 -9.92 25.07 0.94
N ILE A 37 -9.70 24.87 2.25
CA ILE A 37 -9.53 23.55 2.85
C ILE A 37 -10.84 23.17 3.54
N ALA A 38 -11.56 22.22 2.95
CA ALA A 38 -12.88 21.79 3.44
C ALA A 38 -12.84 20.57 4.38
N ARG A 39 -11.71 19.83 4.43
CA ARG A 39 -11.62 18.56 5.15
C ARG A 39 -11.44 18.68 6.65
N GLN A 40 -10.91 19.80 7.11
CA GLN A 40 -10.56 20.04 8.51
C GLN A 40 -11.23 21.29 9.03
N ALA A 41 -11.65 21.27 10.30
CA ALA A 41 -12.16 22.45 10.96
C ALA A 41 -11.06 23.54 11.04
N ALA A 42 -11.46 24.82 10.94
CA ALA A 42 -10.51 25.95 10.97
C ALA A 42 -9.64 25.98 12.25
N GLN A 43 -10.08 25.36 13.33
CA GLN A 43 -9.40 25.29 14.63
C GLN A 43 -8.54 24.01 14.80
N SER A 44 -8.52 23.10 13.82
CA SER A 44 -7.75 21.86 13.86
C SER A 44 -6.25 22.12 14.00
N ALA A 45 -5.61 21.44 14.95
CA ALA A 45 -4.16 21.49 15.11
C ALA A 45 -3.45 20.79 13.94
N ILE A 46 -4.07 19.77 13.35
CA ILE A 46 -3.60 19.09 12.12
C ILE A 46 -3.54 20.11 10.99
N LEU A 47 -4.60 20.89 10.77
CA LEU A 47 -4.65 21.91 9.72
C LEU A 47 -3.60 23.01 9.94
N ARG A 48 -3.43 23.48 11.17
CA ARG A 48 -2.40 24.50 11.49
C ARG A 48 -1.00 24.01 11.16
N ASN A 49 -0.66 22.79 11.56
CA ASN A 49 0.64 22.18 11.27
C ASN A 49 0.84 21.96 9.76
N ALA A 50 -0.16 21.43 9.06
CA ALA A 50 -0.11 21.24 7.61
C ALA A 50 0.09 22.57 6.87
N THR A 51 -0.62 23.63 7.27
CA THR A 51 -0.47 24.97 6.69
C THR A 51 0.91 25.55 6.98
N SER A 52 1.42 25.38 8.21
CA SER A 52 2.77 25.80 8.58
C SER A 52 3.82 25.11 7.71
N LEU A 53 3.74 23.80 7.55
CA LEU A 53 4.66 23.03 6.68
C LEU A 53 4.58 23.49 5.22
N ARG A 54 3.38 23.69 4.69
CA ARG A 54 3.18 24.22 3.32
C ARG A 54 3.85 25.58 3.12
N ASN A 55 3.74 26.47 4.10
CA ASN A 55 4.39 27.79 4.04
C ASN A 55 5.92 27.68 4.11
N LEU A 56 6.45 26.71 4.88
CA LEU A 56 7.89 26.51 5.00
C LEU A 56 8.53 26.00 3.70
N ILE A 57 7.83 25.19 2.92
CA ILE A 57 8.33 24.62 1.63
C ILE A 57 8.73 25.74 0.63
N GLN A 58 8.19 26.93 0.77
CA GLN A 58 8.50 28.07 -0.13
C GLN A 58 9.88 28.68 0.11
N PHE A 59 10.54 28.38 1.24
CA PHE A 59 11.84 28.95 1.57
C PHE A 59 13.02 28.12 1.07
N SER A 60 14.10 28.83 0.68
CA SER A 60 15.38 28.20 0.33
C SER A 60 16.52 28.96 1.03
N PRO A 61 17.30 28.32 1.90
CA PRO A 61 17.23 26.92 2.30
C PRO A 61 15.96 26.60 3.11
N LEU A 62 15.50 25.35 3.04
CA LEU A 62 14.32 24.88 3.78
C LEU A 62 14.60 24.93 5.29
N PRO A 63 13.83 25.69 6.08
CA PRO A 63 14.00 25.70 7.53
C PRO A 63 13.54 24.39 8.17
N MET A 64 14.09 24.06 9.34
CA MET A 64 13.66 22.90 10.10
C MET A 64 12.20 23.09 10.55
N PRO A 65 11.29 22.17 10.20
CA PRO A 65 9.91 22.27 10.63
C PRO A 65 9.78 21.99 12.13
N ALA A 66 8.93 22.74 12.80
CA ALA A 66 8.49 22.49 14.17
C ALA A 66 6.97 22.26 14.17
N LEU A 67 6.53 21.15 14.73
CA LEU A 67 5.10 20.89 14.91
C LEU A 67 4.62 21.55 16.20
N SER A 68 3.51 22.29 16.12
CA SER A 68 2.83 22.81 17.30
C SER A 68 1.94 21.70 17.87
N LEU A 69 2.16 21.38 19.14
CA LEU A 69 1.38 20.43 19.93
C LEU A 69 0.42 21.14 20.89
N GLU A 70 0.25 22.46 20.69
CA GLU A 70 -0.70 23.25 21.49
C GLU A 70 -2.11 22.75 21.26
N SER A 71 -2.77 22.52 22.36
CA SER A 71 -4.06 21.88 22.55
C SER A 71 -5.11 22.13 21.48
N GLY A 72 -5.34 21.14 20.70
CA GLY A 72 -6.57 20.81 20.03
C GLY A 72 -6.79 19.33 20.29
N ASP A 73 -8.00 18.91 20.40
CA ASP A 73 -8.36 17.52 20.68
C ASP A 73 -7.94 16.54 19.57
N ASP A 74 -7.27 17.01 18.51
CA ASP A 74 -6.93 16.28 17.30
C ASP A 74 -5.43 15.97 17.12
N ILE A 75 -4.56 16.40 18.05
CA ILE A 75 -3.12 16.08 18.07
C ILE A 75 -2.65 15.82 19.50
N GLU A 76 -1.93 14.73 19.71
CA GLU A 76 -1.31 14.36 20.97
C GLU A 76 0.14 13.93 20.76
N ASN A 77 1.03 14.32 21.70
CA ASN A 77 2.39 13.83 21.74
C ASN A 77 2.46 12.57 22.59
N LEU A 78 2.84 11.46 21.97
CA LEU A 78 2.88 10.16 22.63
C LEU A 78 4.31 9.74 22.95
N SER A 79 4.57 9.30 24.18
CA SER A 79 5.82 8.66 24.53
C SER A 79 5.89 7.25 23.95
N GLY A 80 7.11 6.76 23.67
CA GLY A 80 7.28 5.40 23.14
C GLY A 80 6.75 4.30 24.09
N GLU A 81 6.72 4.55 25.39
CA GLU A 81 6.21 3.61 26.40
C GLU A 81 4.68 3.46 26.32
N MET A 82 3.97 4.52 25.98
CA MET A 82 2.51 4.52 25.86
C MET A 82 2.02 4.06 24.48
N LEU A 83 2.91 3.91 23.50
CA LEU A 83 2.53 3.67 22.12
C LEU A 83 1.69 2.40 21.95
N LEU A 84 2.08 1.30 22.58
CA LEU A 84 1.39 0.02 22.45
C LEU A 84 -0.02 0.07 23.05
N GLU A 85 -0.16 0.66 24.24
CA GLU A 85 -1.44 0.85 24.94
C GLU A 85 -2.37 1.73 24.10
N THR A 86 -1.87 2.89 23.63
CA THR A 86 -2.64 3.81 22.81
C THR A 86 -3.10 3.18 21.50
N LEU A 87 -2.24 2.42 20.81
CA LEU A 87 -2.64 1.70 19.59
C LEU A 87 -3.69 0.63 19.89
N SER A 88 -3.54 -0.10 21.00
CA SER A 88 -4.54 -1.09 21.43
C SER A 88 -5.90 -0.43 21.69
N ASP A 89 -5.91 0.73 22.35
CA ASP A 89 -7.12 1.48 22.63
C ASP A 89 -7.77 2.03 21.35
N CYS A 90 -6.97 2.56 20.41
CA CYS A 90 -7.47 3.02 19.10
C CYS A 90 -8.11 1.85 18.33
N TYR A 91 -7.44 0.72 18.23
CA TYR A 91 -8.00 -0.45 17.54
C TYR A 91 -9.23 -1.04 18.24
N GLY A 92 -9.28 -0.97 19.58
CA GLY A 92 -10.45 -1.42 20.35
C GLY A 92 -11.65 -0.48 20.23
N ARG A 93 -11.42 0.83 20.14
CA ARG A 93 -12.45 1.85 20.08
C ARG A 93 -12.96 2.10 18.65
N ASP A 94 -12.05 2.30 17.75
CA ASP A 94 -12.34 2.81 16.38
C ASP A 94 -12.29 1.69 15.33
N GLY A 95 -11.58 0.62 15.62
CA GLY A 95 -11.35 -0.49 14.70
C GLY A 95 -10.03 -0.37 13.92
N ILE A 96 -9.61 -1.51 13.36
CA ILE A 96 -8.38 -1.63 12.57
C ILE A 96 -8.42 -0.78 11.29
N GLU A 97 -9.60 -0.68 10.67
CA GLU A 97 -9.80 0.00 9.39
C GLU A 97 -9.78 1.53 9.54
N GLU A 98 -10.03 2.03 10.76
CA GLU A 98 -10.06 3.47 11.06
C GLU A 98 -8.74 3.99 11.67
N SER A 99 -7.75 3.11 11.87
CA SER A 99 -6.50 3.46 12.53
C SER A 99 -5.30 3.12 11.64
N ILE A 100 -4.40 4.09 11.43
CA ILE A 100 -3.21 3.91 10.60
C ILE A 100 -1.93 4.39 11.30
N VAL A 101 -0.84 3.64 11.15
CA VAL A 101 0.50 4.02 11.60
C VAL A 101 1.34 4.46 10.40
N VAL A 102 1.64 5.75 10.31
CA VAL A 102 2.47 6.29 9.22
C VAL A 102 3.95 6.21 9.58
N THR A 103 4.75 5.57 8.74
CA THR A 103 6.19 5.42 8.93
C THR A 103 6.97 5.93 7.72
N ARG A 104 8.26 6.24 7.92
CA ARG A 104 9.11 6.73 6.83
C ARG A 104 9.79 5.64 5.99
N SER A 105 9.62 4.37 6.32
CA SER A 105 10.28 3.28 5.60
C SER A 105 9.51 1.97 5.69
N ASN A 106 9.57 1.15 4.63
CA ASN A 106 8.97 -0.19 4.60
C ASN A 106 9.46 -1.08 5.74
N LYS A 107 10.74 -1.02 6.09
CA LYS A 107 11.30 -1.77 7.22
C LYS A 107 10.60 -1.42 8.54
N ARG A 108 10.35 -0.13 8.80
CA ARG A 108 9.61 0.29 10.00
C ARG A 108 8.14 -0.13 9.92
N ALA A 109 7.49 0.02 8.77
CA ALA A 109 6.12 -0.45 8.58
C ALA A 109 6.00 -1.95 8.90
N THR A 110 6.89 -2.77 8.34
CA THR A 110 6.93 -4.22 8.63
C THR A 110 7.07 -4.51 10.13
N LEU A 111 7.96 -3.78 10.83
CA LEU A 111 8.13 -3.95 12.29
C LEU A 111 6.87 -3.58 13.07
N PHE A 112 6.21 -2.46 12.72
CA PHE A 112 4.95 -2.06 13.36
C PHE A 112 3.84 -3.07 13.08
N ASN A 113 3.66 -3.50 11.84
CA ASN A 113 2.64 -4.45 11.46
C ASN A 113 2.80 -5.80 12.19
N LEU A 114 4.04 -6.31 12.29
CA LEU A 114 4.32 -7.51 13.07
C LEU A 114 4.08 -7.29 14.57
N GLY A 115 4.47 -6.13 15.11
CA GLY A 115 4.21 -5.78 16.50
C GLY A 115 2.70 -5.72 16.81
N VAL A 116 1.93 -5.05 15.97
CA VAL A 116 0.46 -4.99 16.08
C VAL A 116 -0.16 -6.39 15.99
N ARG A 117 0.22 -7.18 14.97
CA ARG A 117 -0.30 -8.55 14.81
C ARG A 117 -0.05 -9.40 16.06
N ASN A 118 1.17 -9.38 16.60
CA ASN A 118 1.55 -10.27 17.68
C ASN A 118 1.07 -9.78 19.05
N GLN A 119 1.17 -8.47 19.33
CA GLN A 119 0.98 -7.92 20.67
C GLN A 119 -0.42 -7.34 20.92
N ILE A 120 -1.11 -6.90 19.87
CA ILE A 120 -2.45 -6.31 19.97
C ILE A 120 -3.51 -7.28 19.45
N LEU A 121 -3.26 -7.89 18.28
CA LEU A 121 -4.23 -8.77 17.62
C LEU A 121 -4.06 -10.24 17.99
N TYR A 122 -2.99 -10.59 18.71
CA TYR A 122 -2.66 -11.95 19.17
C TYR A 122 -2.69 -12.98 18.02
N ARG A 123 -2.18 -12.61 16.83
CA ARG A 123 -2.10 -13.48 15.65
C ARG A 123 -0.70 -14.06 15.54
N GLU A 124 -0.56 -15.35 15.81
CA GLU A 124 0.72 -16.07 15.79
C GLU A 124 1.01 -16.70 14.43
N ASP A 125 -0.02 -17.13 13.70
CA ASP A 125 0.12 -17.74 12.37
C ASP A 125 0.72 -16.75 11.36
N GLU A 126 1.50 -17.24 10.40
CA GLU A 126 2.06 -16.40 9.32
C GLU A 126 0.96 -15.69 8.52
N LEU A 127 -0.22 -16.30 8.38
CA LEU A 127 -1.38 -15.71 7.75
C LEU A 127 -2.66 -16.14 8.49
N ALA A 128 -3.40 -15.19 9.02
CA ALA A 128 -4.60 -15.42 9.79
C ALA A 128 -5.83 -14.74 9.14
N THR A 129 -7.02 -15.31 9.39
CA THR A 129 -8.30 -14.64 9.08
C THR A 129 -8.35 -13.27 9.76
N GLY A 130 -8.80 -12.27 9.03
CA GLY A 130 -8.85 -10.87 9.47
C GLY A 130 -7.54 -10.11 9.26
N ASP A 131 -6.45 -10.72 8.77
CA ASP A 131 -5.26 -9.96 8.39
C ASP A 131 -5.58 -8.95 7.29
N MET A 132 -5.11 -7.73 7.49
CA MET A 132 -5.13 -6.69 6.46
C MET A 132 -3.85 -6.79 5.64
N LEU A 133 -4.00 -6.85 4.33
CA LEU A 133 -2.89 -6.99 3.38
C LEU A 133 -2.91 -5.85 2.37
N LEU A 134 -1.75 -5.24 2.17
CA LEU A 134 -1.52 -4.20 1.17
C LEU A 134 -0.96 -4.83 -0.10
N VAL A 135 -1.60 -4.62 -1.23
CA VAL A 135 -1.12 -5.05 -2.54
C VAL A 135 0.08 -4.21 -2.95
N SER A 136 1.19 -4.84 -3.30
CA SER A 136 2.44 -4.16 -3.66
C SER A 136 2.74 -4.13 -5.16
N LYS A 137 1.87 -4.71 -5.99
CA LYS A 137 2.00 -4.73 -7.45
C LYS A 137 0.64 -4.90 -8.12
N ASN A 138 0.37 -4.11 -9.17
CA ASN A 138 -0.86 -4.25 -9.97
C ASN A 138 -1.05 -5.68 -10.48
N ASN A 139 -2.28 -6.15 -10.43
CA ASN A 139 -2.68 -7.46 -10.92
C ASN A 139 -4.00 -7.37 -11.70
N TYR A 140 -4.01 -7.96 -12.90
CA TYR A 140 -5.16 -7.94 -13.82
C TYR A 140 -5.76 -9.33 -14.00
N PHE A 141 -5.18 -10.35 -13.36
CA PHE A 141 -5.59 -11.74 -13.55
C PHE A 141 -6.73 -12.14 -12.62
N TRP A 142 -6.62 -11.81 -11.34
CA TRP A 142 -7.57 -12.24 -10.33
C TRP A 142 -8.88 -11.45 -10.32
N SER A 143 -8.91 -10.27 -10.93
CA SER A 143 -10.13 -9.47 -11.10
C SER A 143 -10.98 -9.90 -12.29
N GLU A 144 -10.49 -10.79 -13.15
CA GLU A 144 -11.21 -11.24 -14.34
C GLU A 144 -12.53 -11.91 -13.95
N GLY A 145 -13.65 -11.31 -14.37
CA GLY A 145 -15.01 -11.78 -14.09
C GLY A 145 -15.75 -11.06 -12.96
N TYR A 146 -15.08 -10.17 -12.23
CA TYR A 146 -15.71 -9.32 -11.19
C TYR A 146 -15.96 -7.93 -11.73
N LYS A 147 -17.22 -7.48 -11.68
CA LYS A 147 -17.64 -6.15 -12.23
C LYS A 147 -17.23 -5.00 -11.33
N GLU A 148 -17.13 -5.27 -10.04
CA GLU A 148 -16.80 -4.31 -8.99
C GLU A 148 -15.29 -4.01 -8.93
N LEU A 149 -14.48 -4.80 -9.62
CA LEU A 149 -13.02 -4.75 -9.56
C LEU A 149 -12.41 -4.85 -10.95
N ASP A 150 -12.13 -3.71 -11.59
CA ASP A 150 -11.51 -3.66 -12.93
C ASP A 150 -10.12 -4.31 -12.92
N PHE A 151 -9.32 -4.03 -11.91
CA PHE A 151 -8.04 -4.67 -11.64
C PHE A 151 -7.67 -4.44 -10.17
N ILE A 152 -6.76 -5.24 -9.65
CA ILE A 152 -6.21 -5.07 -8.30
C ILE A 152 -5.01 -4.12 -8.40
N ALA A 153 -5.12 -2.95 -7.78
CA ALA A 153 -4.09 -1.91 -7.87
C ALA A 153 -2.99 -2.08 -6.79
N ASN A 154 -1.80 -1.62 -7.12
CA ASN A 154 -0.79 -1.38 -6.09
C ASN A 154 -1.29 -0.29 -5.12
N GLY A 155 -1.35 -0.61 -3.84
CA GLY A 155 -1.91 0.24 -2.80
C GLY A 155 -3.31 -0.17 -2.33
N ASP A 156 -4.00 -1.07 -3.04
CA ASP A 156 -5.26 -1.62 -2.56
C ASP A 156 -5.04 -2.40 -1.26
N VAL A 157 -5.98 -2.23 -0.35
CA VAL A 157 -6.03 -2.99 0.91
C VAL A 157 -7.07 -4.09 0.77
N MET A 158 -6.72 -5.28 1.22
CA MET A 158 -7.62 -6.42 1.25
C MET A 158 -7.57 -7.11 2.62
N ARG A 159 -8.70 -7.67 3.04
CA ARG A 159 -8.84 -8.43 4.28
C ARG A 159 -8.89 -9.93 3.99
N VAL A 160 -8.12 -10.72 4.70
CA VAL A 160 -8.18 -12.19 4.61
C VAL A 160 -9.46 -12.68 5.28
N VAL A 161 -10.39 -13.20 4.48
CA VAL A 161 -11.63 -13.81 4.96
C VAL A 161 -11.41 -15.27 5.35
N ARG A 162 -10.61 -15.98 4.56
CA ARG A 162 -10.30 -17.40 4.77
C ARG A 162 -8.91 -17.75 4.24
N SER A 163 -8.13 -18.43 5.06
CA SER A 163 -6.90 -19.11 4.62
C SER A 163 -7.16 -20.62 4.59
N ARG A 164 -6.70 -21.29 3.54
CA ARG A 164 -6.82 -22.77 3.44
C ARG A 164 -5.77 -23.51 4.26
N GLY A 165 -4.80 -22.78 4.86
CA GLY A 165 -3.76 -23.36 5.72
C GLY A 165 -2.67 -24.17 4.98
N GLU A 166 -2.84 -24.44 3.69
CA GLU A 166 -1.86 -25.17 2.89
C GLU A 166 -0.85 -24.20 2.27
N VAL A 167 0.45 -24.44 2.53
CA VAL A 167 1.56 -23.70 1.94
C VAL A 167 2.18 -24.54 0.83
N GLU A 168 2.17 -24.02 -0.38
CA GLU A 168 2.78 -24.62 -1.54
C GLU A 168 4.17 -24.03 -1.77
N SER A 169 5.22 -24.86 -1.84
CA SER A 169 6.59 -24.40 -2.08
C SER A 169 7.02 -24.75 -3.50
N LEU A 170 6.97 -23.78 -4.40
CA LEU A 170 7.29 -23.92 -5.83
C LEU A 170 8.10 -22.72 -6.32
N TYR A 171 8.90 -22.89 -7.35
CA TYR A 171 9.68 -21.79 -8.00
C TYR A 171 10.58 -21.01 -7.03
N GLY A 172 10.99 -21.67 -5.91
CA GLY A 172 11.77 -21.03 -4.85
C GLY A 172 11.02 -19.99 -4.03
N LEU A 173 9.68 -20.04 -4.07
CA LEU A 173 8.77 -19.19 -3.32
C LEU A 173 7.71 -20.04 -2.61
N ARG A 174 7.09 -19.46 -1.58
CA ARG A 174 5.97 -20.04 -0.84
C ARG A 174 4.68 -19.33 -1.22
N PHE A 175 3.64 -20.12 -1.48
CA PHE A 175 2.34 -19.61 -1.90
C PHE A 175 1.24 -20.11 -0.96
N ALA A 176 0.19 -19.31 -0.82
CA ALA A 176 -1.04 -19.70 -0.13
C ALA A 176 -2.27 -19.36 -0.97
N ASN A 177 -3.28 -20.20 -0.92
CA ASN A 177 -4.60 -19.93 -1.48
C ASN A 177 -5.48 -19.31 -0.40
N VAL A 178 -6.04 -18.16 -0.68
CA VAL A 178 -6.86 -17.38 0.27
C VAL A 178 -8.11 -16.84 -0.39
N THR A 179 -9.17 -16.69 0.39
CA THR A 179 -10.31 -15.83 0.03
C THR A 179 -10.06 -14.49 0.69
N VAL A 180 -10.07 -13.41 -0.07
CA VAL A 180 -9.89 -12.05 0.39
C VAL A 180 -11.08 -11.18 0.02
N GLU A 181 -11.32 -10.15 0.82
CA GLU A 181 -12.34 -9.13 0.61
C GLU A 181 -11.65 -7.79 0.39
N PHE A 182 -12.18 -7.00 -0.54
CA PHE A 182 -11.72 -5.64 -0.83
C PHE A 182 -12.72 -4.61 -0.29
N PRO A 183 -12.47 -4.01 0.90
CA PRO A 183 -13.39 -3.05 1.51
C PRO A 183 -13.69 -1.84 0.62
N ASP A 184 -12.68 -1.29 -0.04
CA ASP A 184 -12.81 -0.11 -0.91
C ASP A 184 -13.52 -0.40 -2.25
N HIS A 185 -13.76 -1.68 -2.56
CA HIS A 185 -14.43 -2.13 -3.79
C HIS A 185 -15.75 -2.85 -3.49
N GLY A 186 -16.56 -2.29 -2.59
CA GLY A 186 -17.89 -2.81 -2.25
C GLY A 186 -17.89 -4.15 -1.52
N ASN A 187 -16.81 -4.45 -0.80
CA ASN A 187 -16.61 -5.70 -0.07
C ASN A 187 -16.65 -6.95 -0.98
N VAL A 188 -16.16 -6.82 -2.20
CA VAL A 188 -16.09 -7.97 -3.11
C VAL A 188 -15.12 -9.03 -2.57
N GLU A 189 -15.60 -10.26 -2.48
CA GLU A 189 -14.79 -11.42 -2.09
C GLU A 189 -14.27 -12.14 -3.32
N ILE A 190 -12.97 -12.44 -3.34
CA ILE A 190 -12.35 -13.22 -4.42
C ILE A 190 -11.37 -14.26 -3.86
N ASP A 191 -11.27 -15.40 -4.54
CA ASP A 191 -10.25 -16.40 -4.28
C ASP A 191 -8.98 -16.04 -5.06
N VAL A 192 -7.86 -15.91 -4.34
CA VAL A 192 -6.57 -15.53 -4.93
C VAL A 192 -5.44 -16.41 -4.43
N LYS A 193 -4.34 -16.43 -5.15
CA LYS A 193 -3.06 -16.95 -4.69
C LYS A 193 -2.15 -15.80 -4.30
N ILE A 194 -1.55 -15.88 -3.11
CA ILE A 194 -0.59 -14.88 -2.61
C ILE A 194 0.80 -15.48 -2.45
N ILE A 195 1.83 -14.64 -2.46
CA ILE A 195 3.23 -15.00 -2.18
C ILE A 195 3.54 -14.66 -0.74
N LEU A 196 3.73 -15.68 0.11
CA LEU A 196 4.01 -15.51 1.53
C LEU A 196 5.37 -14.84 1.79
N ASP A 197 6.39 -15.13 0.96
CA ASP A 197 7.71 -14.53 1.10
C ASP A 197 7.71 -13.00 0.89
N ALA A 198 6.66 -12.43 0.30
CA ALA A 198 6.52 -11.00 0.13
C ALA A 198 6.02 -10.28 1.40
N LEU A 199 5.31 -10.98 2.31
CA LEU A 199 4.64 -10.39 3.47
C LEU A 199 5.57 -9.59 4.39
N THR A 200 6.78 -10.08 4.61
CA THR A 200 7.72 -9.54 5.60
C THR A 200 9.01 -8.97 5.00
N THR A 201 9.12 -8.91 3.65
CA THR A 201 10.32 -8.36 3.01
C THR A 201 10.45 -6.86 3.25
N ASP A 202 11.69 -6.38 3.40
CA ASP A 202 11.99 -4.93 3.50
C ASP A 202 11.88 -4.21 2.14
N THR A 203 11.83 -4.95 1.04
CA THR A 203 11.67 -4.40 -0.33
C THR A 203 10.20 -4.20 -0.65
N PRO A 204 9.84 -3.22 -1.51
CA PRO A 204 8.44 -2.99 -1.89
C PRO A 204 7.76 -4.21 -2.52
N ALA A 205 8.50 -5.03 -3.26
CA ALA A 205 8.03 -6.23 -3.95
C ALA A 205 9.12 -7.31 -3.97
N LEU A 206 8.88 -8.44 -4.61
CA LEU A 206 9.90 -9.47 -4.85
C LEU A 206 11.14 -8.86 -5.51
N THR A 207 12.31 -9.36 -5.12
CA THR A 207 13.57 -8.97 -5.76
C THR A 207 13.58 -9.32 -7.25
N ARG A 208 14.45 -8.66 -8.01
CA ARG A 208 14.61 -8.97 -9.43
C ARG A 208 14.97 -10.45 -9.65
N GLN A 209 15.85 -11.00 -8.84
CA GLN A 209 16.26 -12.41 -8.93
C GLN A 209 15.09 -13.37 -8.69
N GLN A 210 14.24 -13.11 -7.69
CA GLN A 210 13.05 -13.91 -7.42
C GLN A 210 12.04 -13.84 -8.57
N ASN A 211 11.82 -12.64 -9.13
CA ASN A 211 10.93 -12.46 -10.28
C ASN A 211 11.47 -13.17 -11.54
N GLU A 212 12.77 -13.07 -11.82
CA GLU A 212 13.42 -13.74 -12.96
C GLU A 212 13.34 -15.28 -12.83
N ARG A 213 13.56 -15.79 -11.62
CA ARG A 213 13.43 -17.23 -11.33
C ARG A 213 12.00 -17.71 -11.55
N LEU A 214 11.03 -17.05 -10.93
CA LEU A 214 9.60 -17.39 -11.10
C LEU A 214 9.22 -17.38 -12.58
N PHE A 215 9.64 -16.34 -13.32
CA PHE A 215 9.40 -16.23 -14.76
C PHE A 215 9.99 -17.42 -15.52
N SER A 216 11.27 -17.73 -15.29
CA SER A 216 11.98 -18.76 -16.04
C SER A 216 11.39 -20.15 -15.79
N GLU A 217 11.18 -20.51 -14.51
CA GLU A 217 10.68 -21.82 -14.13
C GLU A 217 9.24 -22.03 -14.64
N VAL A 218 8.33 -21.04 -14.46
CA VAL A 218 6.97 -21.13 -15.00
C VAL A 218 6.96 -21.16 -16.52
N PHE A 219 7.86 -20.43 -17.18
CA PHE A 219 7.96 -20.43 -18.65
C PHE A 219 8.48 -21.76 -19.21
N GLU A 220 9.41 -22.42 -18.53
CA GLU A 220 9.97 -23.71 -18.94
C GLU A 220 8.96 -24.86 -18.81
N GLU A 221 8.03 -24.79 -17.88
CA GLU A 221 6.94 -25.77 -17.73
C GLU A 221 5.93 -25.71 -18.88
N GLN A 222 5.84 -24.58 -19.60
CA GLN A 222 4.87 -24.43 -20.68
C GLN A 222 5.34 -25.14 -21.96
N SER A 223 4.43 -25.84 -22.62
CA SER A 223 4.67 -26.52 -23.90
C SER A 223 4.28 -25.66 -25.10
N GLY A 224 4.87 -25.93 -26.25
CA GLY A 224 4.55 -25.25 -27.52
C GLY A 224 5.59 -24.23 -27.98
N SER A 225 5.23 -23.43 -28.96
CA SER A 225 6.06 -22.35 -29.49
C SER A 225 6.29 -21.25 -28.42
N LYS A 226 7.31 -20.44 -28.60
CA LYS A 226 7.62 -19.34 -27.66
C LYS A 226 6.41 -18.42 -27.41
N ALA A 227 5.62 -18.12 -28.43
CA ALA A 227 4.43 -17.27 -28.31
C ALA A 227 3.32 -17.95 -27.51
N GLU A 228 3.08 -19.25 -27.72
CA GLU A 228 2.10 -20.04 -26.97
C GLU A 228 2.50 -20.16 -25.49
N ARG A 229 3.77 -20.43 -25.21
CA ARG A 229 4.32 -20.48 -23.84
C ARG A 229 4.13 -19.14 -23.11
N PHE A 230 4.39 -17.99 -23.75
CA PHE A 230 4.11 -16.68 -23.17
C PHE A 230 2.62 -16.48 -22.86
N LYS A 231 1.74 -16.88 -23.77
CA LYS A 231 0.29 -16.77 -23.57
C LYS A 231 -0.21 -17.62 -22.42
N ALA A 232 0.30 -18.86 -22.31
CA ALA A 232 -0.01 -19.78 -21.22
C ALA A 232 0.50 -19.26 -19.86
N MET A 233 1.75 -18.79 -19.81
CA MET A 233 2.35 -18.20 -18.62
C MET A 233 1.56 -17.02 -18.08
N LYS A 234 1.09 -16.10 -18.95
CA LYS A 234 0.25 -14.96 -18.54
C LYS A 234 -1.07 -15.36 -17.86
N LYS A 235 -1.52 -16.59 -18.07
CA LYS A 235 -2.71 -17.16 -17.43
C LYS A 235 -2.37 -18.11 -16.28
N HIS A 236 -1.11 -18.21 -15.91
CA HIS A 236 -0.65 -19.14 -14.88
C HIS A 236 -0.86 -18.57 -13.46
N PRO A 237 -1.58 -19.26 -12.55
CA PRO A 237 -1.93 -18.71 -11.24
C PRO A 237 -0.72 -18.31 -10.38
N TYR A 238 0.34 -19.11 -10.40
CA TYR A 238 1.56 -18.82 -9.63
C TYR A 238 2.32 -17.61 -10.20
N PHE A 239 2.35 -17.44 -11.52
CA PHE A 239 2.94 -16.26 -12.14
C PHE A 239 2.18 -14.99 -11.80
N ASN A 240 0.87 -15.11 -11.64
CA ASN A 240 -0.04 -14.03 -11.28
C ASN A 240 -0.33 -13.95 -9.77
N ALA A 241 0.35 -14.74 -8.93
CA ALA A 241 0.17 -14.68 -7.50
C ALA A 241 0.43 -13.24 -6.98
N LEU A 242 -0.45 -12.78 -6.09
CA LEU A 242 -0.38 -11.43 -5.56
C LEU A 242 0.87 -11.27 -4.68
N GLN A 243 1.57 -10.17 -4.91
CA GLN A 243 2.64 -9.70 -4.04
C GLN A 243 2.01 -8.74 -3.04
N VAL A 244 2.03 -9.12 -1.78
CA VAL A 244 1.32 -8.41 -0.70
C VAL A 244 2.20 -8.26 0.52
N LYS A 245 1.87 -7.29 1.37
CA LYS A 245 2.47 -7.03 2.67
C LYS A 245 1.37 -6.96 3.73
N TYR A 246 1.73 -7.16 4.98
CA TYR A 246 0.81 -6.75 6.05
C TYR A 246 0.57 -5.24 5.96
N ALA A 247 -0.72 -4.83 6.04
CA ALA A 247 -1.17 -3.44 6.04
C ALA A 247 -1.23 -2.88 7.46
#